data_4ab691b3b8abc5cc0ef480511893e7fa
#
_entry.id   4ab691b3b8abc5cc0ef480511893e7fa
#
_cell.length_a   1.000
_cell.length_b   1.000
_cell.length_c   1.000
_cell.angle_alpha   90.00
_cell.angle_beta   90.00
_cell.angle_gamma   90.00
#
_symmetry.space_group_name_H-M   'P 1'
#
loop_
_entity.id
_entity.type
_entity.pdbx_description
1 polymer ?
#
loop_
_entity_poly.entity_id
_entity_poly.type
_entity_poly.pdbx_seq_one_letter_code
_entity_poly.pdbx_strand_id
1 'polypeptide(L)'
;MNHPAIKAALLGAAFICTTTAALAQAKPKAPVDLGALEYRSSCAGCHGLSGKGDGPGSRALKERPTDLTTLAKENRGVFPAQHIYEVIDGRKEVPSHGTRDMPIWGTHYLDEATFQYRYTEGMGSHGYEALVRARIVALLDYLNRIQVK
;
A
#
# COMPACT_ATOMS: atom_id res chain seq x y z
N MET A 1 -60.44 72.79 20.46
CA MET A 1 -59.26 72.52 21.30
C MET A 1 -58.72 71.14 20.95
N ASN A 2 -57.59 71.09 20.24
CA ASN A 2 -57.00 69.93 19.55
C ASN A 2 -56.01 69.23 20.46
N HIS A 3 -56.20 67.94 20.70
CA HIS A 3 -55.14 67.12 21.30
C HIS A 3 -54.52 66.24 20.19
N PRO A 4 -53.18 66.25 20.00
CA PRO A 4 -52.56 65.32 19.07
C PRO A 4 -52.24 63.97 19.72
N ALA A 5 -52.68 62.92 19.06
CA ALA A 5 -52.38 61.53 19.46
C ALA A 5 -50.91 61.17 19.13
N ILE A 6 -50.19 60.69 20.15
CA ILE A 6 -48.83 60.18 20.08
C ILE A 6 -48.91 58.75 19.61
N LYS A 7 -48.40 58.47 18.41
CA LYS A 7 -48.22 57.09 17.88
C LYS A 7 -46.87 56.56 18.39
N ALA A 8 -46.93 55.57 19.28
CA ALA A 8 -45.76 54.82 19.68
C ALA A 8 -45.43 53.76 18.60
N ALA A 9 -44.27 53.89 17.98
CA ALA A 9 -43.73 52.91 17.06
C ALA A 9 -42.92 51.87 17.84
N LEU A 10 -43.41 50.61 17.87
CA LEU A 10 -42.70 49.47 18.41
C LEU A 10 -41.71 48.94 17.36
N LEU A 11 -40.42 49.20 17.56
CA LEU A 11 -39.33 48.58 16.78
C LEU A 11 -39.07 47.18 17.36
N GLY A 12 -39.56 46.15 16.67
CA GLY A 12 -39.21 44.74 16.94
C GLY A 12 -37.83 44.44 16.40
N ALA A 13 -36.83 44.28 17.27
CA ALA A 13 -35.52 43.76 16.90
C ALA A 13 -35.58 42.24 16.71
N ALA A 14 -35.59 41.78 15.47
CA ALA A 14 -35.44 40.35 15.13
C ALA A 14 -33.98 39.93 15.34
N PHE A 15 -33.77 39.12 16.39
CA PHE A 15 -32.46 38.51 16.70
C PHE A 15 -32.27 37.29 15.76
N ILE A 16 -31.56 37.45 14.66
CA ILE A 16 -31.21 36.34 13.75
C ILE A 16 -30.06 35.58 14.38
N CYS A 17 -30.38 34.46 15.06
CA CYS A 17 -29.37 33.54 15.59
C CYS A 17 -28.81 32.71 14.45
N THR A 18 -27.68 33.14 13.87
CA THR A 18 -26.95 32.36 12.86
C THR A 18 -26.17 31.24 13.56
N THR A 19 -26.74 30.02 13.58
CA THR A 19 -26.01 28.81 13.98
C THR A 19 -25.00 28.45 12.90
N THR A 20 -23.76 28.83 13.10
CA THR A 20 -22.63 28.32 12.30
C THR A 20 -22.41 26.86 12.68
N ALA A 21 -22.97 25.94 11.87
CA ALA A 21 -22.63 24.53 11.95
C ALA A 21 -21.15 24.38 11.57
N ALA A 22 -20.28 24.17 12.57
CA ALA A 22 -18.90 23.79 12.36
C ALA A 22 -18.89 22.40 11.71
N LEU A 23 -18.69 22.35 10.40
CA LEU A 23 -18.40 21.11 9.69
C LEU A 23 -17.06 20.60 10.22
N ALA A 24 -17.10 19.62 11.12
CA ALA A 24 -15.94 18.89 11.56
C ALA A 24 -15.34 18.18 10.33
N GLN A 25 -14.31 18.77 9.74
CA GLN A 25 -13.57 18.15 8.65
C GLN A 25 -12.90 16.90 9.20
N ALA A 26 -13.37 15.72 8.76
CA ALA A 26 -12.74 14.47 9.09
C ALA A 26 -11.27 14.54 8.63
N LYS A 27 -10.35 14.31 9.58
CA LYS A 27 -8.92 14.31 9.30
C LYS A 27 -8.66 13.31 8.16
N PRO A 28 -7.97 13.69 7.08
CA PRO A 28 -7.73 12.78 5.97
C PRO A 28 -7.04 11.51 6.50
N LYS A 29 -7.62 10.36 6.19
CA LYS A 29 -7.04 9.06 6.56
C LYS A 29 -5.66 8.97 5.90
N ALA A 30 -4.63 8.62 6.70
CA ALA A 30 -3.28 8.44 6.16
C ALA A 30 -3.30 7.54 4.91
N PRO A 31 -2.53 7.85 3.87
CA PRO A 31 -2.48 7.02 2.69
C PRO A 31 -2.10 5.58 3.05
N VAL A 32 -2.76 4.63 2.40
CA VAL A 32 -2.52 3.20 2.65
C VAL A 32 -1.16 2.84 2.05
N ASP A 33 -0.28 2.28 2.88
CA ASP A 33 1.01 1.74 2.44
C ASP A 33 0.80 0.36 1.80
N LEU A 34 0.60 0.37 0.48
CA LEU A 34 0.36 -0.85 -0.30
C LEU A 34 1.54 -1.82 -0.24
N GLY A 35 2.78 -1.32 -0.26
CA GLY A 35 3.97 -2.16 -0.16
C GLY A 35 4.08 -2.88 1.17
N ALA A 36 3.78 -2.18 2.27
CA ALA A 36 3.76 -2.80 3.59
C ALA A 36 2.61 -3.81 3.76
N LEU A 37 1.45 -3.55 3.14
CA LEU A 37 0.34 -4.52 3.14
C LEU A 37 0.71 -5.78 2.36
N GLU A 38 1.25 -5.62 1.15
CA GLU A 38 1.67 -6.71 0.29
C GLU A 38 2.77 -7.54 0.96
N TYR A 39 3.75 -6.88 1.57
CA TYR A 39 4.80 -7.55 2.32
C TYR A 39 4.24 -8.44 3.44
N ARG A 40 3.32 -7.90 4.24
CA ARG A 40 2.72 -8.66 5.34
C ARG A 40 1.91 -9.86 4.87
N SER A 41 1.19 -9.74 3.77
CA SER A 41 0.33 -10.82 3.26
C SER A 41 1.12 -11.91 2.54
N SER A 42 2.16 -11.55 1.79
CA SER A 42 2.82 -12.45 0.85
C SER A 42 4.24 -12.86 1.28
N CYS A 43 4.95 -12.02 2.04
CA CYS A 43 6.38 -12.20 2.31
C CYS A 43 6.70 -12.52 3.78
N ALA A 44 5.97 -11.88 4.72
CA ALA A 44 6.30 -11.95 6.14
C ALA A 44 6.19 -13.36 6.74
N GLY A 45 5.41 -14.26 6.12
CA GLY A 45 5.29 -15.65 6.55
C GLY A 45 6.64 -16.37 6.60
N CYS A 46 7.52 -16.10 5.64
CA CYS A 46 8.88 -16.66 5.58
C CYS A 46 9.95 -15.66 6.01
N HIS A 47 9.87 -14.40 5.50
CA HIS A 47 10.90 -13.38 5.77
C HIS A 47 10.77 -12.69 7.13
N GLY A 48 9.68 -12.93 7.88
CA GLY A 48 9.41 -12.27 9.17
C GLY A 48 8.86 -10.85 9.01
N LEU A 49 8.21 -10.34 10.04
CA LEU A 49 7.68 -8.97 10.05
C LEU A 49 8.78 -7.90 9.97
N SER A 50 9.99 -8.24 10.45
CA SER A 50 11.17 -7.38 10.42
C SER A 50 12.01 -7.52 9.14
N GLY A 51 11.71 -8.47 8.27
CA GLY A 51 12.46 -8.74 7.05
C GLY A 51 13.72 -9.56 7.22
N LYS A 52 13.97 -10.13 8.40
CA LYS A 52 15.24 -10.80 8.77
C LYS A 52 15.27 -12.31 8.49
N GLY A 53 14.32 -12.84 7.73
CA GLY A 53 14.26 -14.27 7.43
C GLY A 53 13.86 -15.16 8.61
N ASP A 54 13.17 -14.60 9.60
CA ASP A 54 12.80 -15.25 10.86
C ASP A 54 11.28 -15.52 10.97
N GLY A 55 10.56 -15.47 9.85
CA GLY A 55 9.14 -15.77 9.81
C GLY A 55 8.83 -17.22 10.22
N PRO A 56 7.60 -17.50 10.69
CA PRO A 56 7.23 -18.83 11.17
C PRO A 56 7.41 -19.94 10.11
N GLY A 57 7.20 -19.63 8.83
CA GLY A 57 7.39 -20.54 7.71
C GLY A 57 8.85 -20.85 7.39
N SER A 58 9.81 -20.04 7.84
CA SER A 58 11.23 -20.24 7.55
C SER A 58 11.77 -21.58 8.08
N ARG A 59 11.15 -22.13 9.13
CA ARG A 59 11.55 -23.41 9.74
C ARG A 59 11.27 -24.63 8.86
N ALA A 60 10.38 -24.49 7.89
CA ALA A 60 10.05 -25.57 6.94
C ALA A 60 10.91 -25.55 5.68
N LEU A 61 11.72 -24.49 5.49
CA LEU A 61 12.60 -24.33 4.34
C LEU A 61 13.95 -25.00 4.57
N LYS A 62 14.57 -25.49 3.50
CA LYS A 62 15.92 -26.08 3.54
C LYS A 62 16.98 -25.06 3.92
N GLU A 63 16.81 -23.83 3.45
CA GLU A 63 17.70 -22.71 3.73
C GLU A 63 16.92 -21.56 4.35
N ARG A 64 17.57 -20.84 5.22
CA ARG A 64 16.96 -19.65 5.84
C ARG A 64 16.72 -18.58 4.78
N PRO A 65 15.53 -17.95 4.74
CA PRO A 65 15.27 -16.83 3.86
C PRO A 65 16.26 -15.69 4.09
N THR A 66 16.67 -15.04 2.99
CA THR A 66 17.57 -13.89 3.01
C THR A 66 17.05 -12.79 3.94
N ASP A 67 17.96 -12.13 4.66
CA ASP A 67 17.69 -10.89 5.39
C ASP A 67 17.46 -9.76 4.37
N LEU A 68 16.20 -9.37 4.20
CA LEU A 68 15.80 -8.35 3.24
C LEU A 68 16.18 -6.93 3.67
N THR A 69 16.67 -6.74 4.89
CA THR A 69 17.09 -5.43 5.39
C THR A 69 18.53 -5.07 5.02
N THR A 70 19.32 -6.03 4.52
CA THR A 70 20.74 -5.86 4.19
C THR A 70 21.07 -5.78 2.72
N LEU A 71 20.06 -5.88 1.84
CA LEU A 71 20.24 -5.93 0.39
C LEU A 71 21.04 -4.76 -0.20
N ALA A 72 20.82 -3.55 0.29
CA ALA A 72 21.58 -2.38 -0.16
C ALA A 72 23.03 -2.45 0.37
N LYS A 73 23.23 -2.85 1.62
CA LYS A 73 24.56 -3.01 2.22
C LYS A 73 25.41 -4.03 1.47
N GLU A 74 24.82 -5.17 1.12
CA GLU A 74 25.47 -6.25 0.37
C GLU A 74 25.75 -5.85 -1.09
N ASN A 75 25.02 -4.88 -1.62
CA ASN A 75 25.20 -4.32 -2.95
C ASN A 75 25.84 -2.92 -2.93
N ARG A 76 26.91 -2.74 -2.14
CA ARG A 76 27.74 -1.51 -2.10
C ARG A 76 26.95 -0.23 -1.74
N GLY A 77 25.92 -0.35 -0.91
CA GLY A 77 25.08 0.76 -0.48
C GLY A 77 23.95 1.13 -1.42
N VAL A 78 23.78 0.42 -2.53
CA VAL A 78 22.72 0.67 -3.52
C VAL A 78 21.68 -0.45 -3.46
N PHE A 79 20.42 -0.11 -3.27
CA PHE A 79 19.33 -1.09 -3.30
C PHE A 79 19.19 -1.68 -4.72
N PRO A 80 19.33 -3.00 -4.90
CA PRO A 80 19.36 -3.61 -6.23
C PRO A 80 17.95 -3.87 -6.78
N ALA A 81 17.17 -2.79 -7.00
CA ALA A 81 15.75 -2.85 -7.32
C ALA A 81 15.41 -3.75 -8.51
N GLN A 82 16.18 -3.66 -9.62
CA GLN A 82 15.93 -4.47 -10.80
C GLN A 82 16.09 -5.96 -10.52
N HIS A 83 17.16 -6.32 -9.81
CA HIS A 83 17.41 -7.71 -9.43
C HIS A 83 16.31 -8.26 -8.52
N ILE A 84 15.92 -7.48 -7.49
CA ILE A 84 14.84 -7.88 -6.57
C ILE A 84 13.50 -7.99 -7.29
N TYR A 85 13.23 -7.09 -8.26
CA TYR A 85 12.06 -7.21 -9.12
C TYR A 85 12.01 -8.58 -9.82
N GLU A 86 13.11 -8.97 -10.47
CA GLU A 86 13.21 -10.24 -11.20
C GLU A 86 13.05 -11.46 -10.28
N VAL A 87 13.60 -11.38 -9.07
CA VAL A 87 13.45 -12.44 -8.04
C VAL A 87 11.99 -12.58 -7.62
N ILE A 88 11.29 -11.49 -7.33
CA ILE A 88 9.88 -11.50 -6.91
C ILE A 88 9.00 -11.97 -8.06
N ASP A 89 9.15 -11.36 -9.24
CA ASP A 89 8.39 -11.73 -10.43
C ASP A 89 8.58 -13.22 -10.76
N GLY A 90 9.83 -13.67 -10.81
CA GLY A 90 10.25 -15.07 -10.91
C GLY A 90 9.81 -15.79 -12.18
N ARG A 91 9.08 -15.14 -13.09
CA ARG A 91 8.63 -15.73 -14.36
C ARG A 91 9.77 -15.94 -15.37
N LYS A 92 10.87 -15.23 -15.17
CA LYS A 92 12.14 -15.46 -15.89
C LYS A 92 13.10 -16.21 -14.99
N GLU A 93 13.84 -17.17 -15.54
CA GLU A 93 14.90 -17.85 -14.80
C GLU A 93 15.97 -16.84 -14.41
N VAL A 94 16.33 -16.84 -13.12
CA VAL A 94 17.48 -16.10 -12.60
C VAL A 94 18.54 -17.12 -12.24
N PRO A 95 19.62 -17.29 -13.05
CA PRO A 95 20.56 -18.42 -12.96
C PRO A 95 21.26 -18.57 -11.60
N SER A 96 21.30 -17.52 -10.80
CA SER A 96 22.00 -17.49 -9.49
C SER A 96 21.15 -17.95 -8.31
N HIS A 97 19.89 -18.32 -8.50
CA HIS A 97 19.02 -18.79 -7.44
C HIS A 97 18.83 -20.30 -7.54
N GLY A 98 19.46 -21.07 -6.66
CA GLY A 98 19.38 -22.51 -6.52
C GLY A 98 17.93 -23.07 -6.51
N THR A 99 17.64 -24.08 -5.69
CA THR A 99 16.26 -24.59 -5.55
C THR A 99 15.34 -23.46 -5.14
N ARG A 100 14.29 -23.21 -5.94
CA ARG A 100 13.34 -22.15 -5.71
C ARG A 100 12.38 -22.52 -4.57
N ASP A 101 12.75 -22.17 -3.36
CA ASP A 101 11.87 -22.29 -2.19
C ASP A 101 10.87 -21.12 -2.09
N MET A 102 11.18 -19.99 -2.75
CA MET A 102 10.31 -18.82 -2.85
C MET A 102 9.31 -18.97 -4.00
N PRO A 103 8.02 -18.71 -3.79
CA PRO A 103 7.02 -18.76 -4.85
C PRO A 103 7.32 -17.83 -6.03
N ILE A 104 6.77 -18.16 -7.21
CA ILE A 104 6.78 -17.28 -8.39
C ILE A 104 5.65 -16.26 -8.23
N TRP A 105 5.94 -15.16 -7.57
CA TRP A 105 4.93 -14.15 -7.23
C TRP A 105 4.31 -13.49 -8.45
N GLY A 106 5.08 -13.31 -9.54
CA GLY A 106 4.54 -12.77 -10.79
C GLY A 106 3.40 -13.60 -11.36
N THR A 107 3.52 -14.94 -11.35
CA THR A 107 2.44 -15.85 -11.76
C THR A 107 1.28 -15.80 -10.77
N HIS A 108 1.56 -15.87 -9.47
CA HIS A 108 0.54 -15.83 -8.42
C HIS A 108 -0.31 -14.54 -8.51
N TYR A 109 0.32 -13.39 -8.66
CA TYR A 109 -0.38 -12.11 -8.81
C TYR A 109 -1.19 -12.02 -10.10
N LEU A 110 -0.68 -12.61 -11.19
CA LEU A 110 -1.40 -12.66 -12.46
C LEU A 110 -2.66 -13.52 -12.35
N ASP A 111 -2.56 -14.70 -11.75
CA ASP A 111 -3.69 -15.60 -11.54
C ASP A 111 -4.74 -14.95 -10.65
N GLU A 112 -4.33 -14.32 -9.55
CA GLU A 112 -5.22 -13.61 -8.63
C GLU A 112 -5.91 -12.43 -9.32
N ALA A 113 -5.18 -11.60 -10.07
CA ALA A 113 -5.75 -10.48 -10.82
C ALA A 113 -6.75 -10.98 -11.88
N THR A 114 -6.41 -12.02 -12.63
CA THR A 114 -7.27 -12.63 -13.64
C THR A 114 -8.55 -13.17 -13.00
N PHE A 115 -8.45 -13.84 -11.87
CA PHE A 115 -9.60 -14.36 -11.12
C PHE A 115 -10.49 -13.23 -10.59
N GLN A 116 -9.90 -12.20 -9.98
CA GLN A 116 -10.65 -11.12 -9.33
C GLN A 116 -11.34 -10.20 -10.33
N TYR A 117 -10.69 -9.90 -11.46
CA TYR A 117 -11.17 -8.93 -12.44
C TYR A 117 -11.70 -9.55 -13.73
N ARG A 118 -11.90 -10.88 -13.78
CA ARG A 118 -12.35 -11.60 -14.99
C ARG A 118 -13.65 -11.08 -15.63
N TYR A 119 -14.47 -10.38 -14.86
CA TYR A 119 -15.74 -9.80 -15.32
C TYR A 119 -15.68 -8.28 -15.47
N THR A 120 -14.50 -7.67 -15.32
CA THR A 120 -14.35 -6.23 -15.50
C THR A 120 -14.15 -5.93 -16.97
N GLU A 121 -15.16 -5.27 -17.56
CA GLU A 121 -15.09 -4.86 -18.96
C GLU A 121 -13.87 -3.94 -19.20
N GLY A 122 -13.15 -4.19 -20.29
CA GLY A 122 -11.99 -3.40 -20.71
C GLY A 122 -10.65 -3.76 -20.02
N MET A 123 -10.65 -4.68 -19.04
CA MET A 123 -9.40 -5.17 -18.47
C MET A 123 -8.91 -6.39 -19.25
N GLY A 124 -8.09 -6.17 -20.27
CA GLY A 124 -7.39 -7.23 -20.99
C GLY A 124 -6.07 -7.63 -20.34
N SER A 125 -5.31 -8.52 -21.00
CA SER A 125 -4.02 -9.03 -20.51
C SER A 125 -3.03 -7.93 -20.09
N HIS A 126 -2.99 -6.82 -20.82
CA HIS A 126 -2.15 -5.66 -20.48
C HIS A 126 -2.55 -5.00 -19.14
N GLY A 127 -3.85 -4.99 -18.82
CA GLY A 127 -4.33 -4.47 -17.53
C GLY A 127 -3.88 -5.35 -16.37
N TYR A 128 -3.96 -6.67 -16.51
CA TYR A 128 -3.47 -7.61 -15.49
C TYR A 128 -1.95 -7.52 -15.28
N GLU A 129 -1.18 -7.40 -16.35
CA GLU A 129 0.27 -7.19 -16.27
C GLU A 129 0.63 -5.86 -15.58
N ALA A 130 -0.15 -4.81 -15.81
CA ALA A 130 0.04 -3.54 -15.11
C ALA A 130 -0.22 -3.66 -13.61
N LEU A 131 -1.24 -4.43 -13.18
CA LEU A 131 -1.51 -4.72 -11.77
C LEU A 131 -0.38 -5.52 -11.11
N VAL A 132 0.11 -6.57 -11.78
CA VAL A 132 1.27 -7.36 -11.29
C VAL A 132 2.46 -6.45 -11.06
N ARG A 133 2.79 -5.63 -12.05
CA ARG A 133 3.90 -4.66 -11.97
C ARG A 133 3.71 -3.67 -10.83
N ALA A 134 2.52 -3.12 -10.65
CA ALA A 134 2.23 -2.16 -9.59
C ALA A 134 2.42 -2.78 -8.20
N ARG A 135 1.99 -4.02 -7.97
CA ARG A 135 2.18 -4.75 -6.71
C ARG A 135 3.68 -4.96 -6.41
N ILE A 136 4.45 -5.42 -7.40
CA ILE A 136 5.90 -5.63 -7.23
C ILE A 136 6.62 -4.30 -6.99
N VAL A 137 6.27 -3.23 -7.70
CA VAL A 137 6.87 -1.90 -7.49
C VAL A 137 6.56 -1.37 -6.07
N ALA A 138 5.34 -1.56 -5.57
CA ALA A 138 4.99 -1.19 -4.20
C ALA A 138 5.82 -1.99 -3.16
N LEU A 139 6.04 -3.28 -3.40
CA LEU A 139 6.94 -4.12 -2.58
C LEU A 139 8.38 -3.60 -2.61
N LEU A 140 8.91 -3.26 -3.78
CA LEU A 140 10.27 -2.72 -3.90
C LEU A 140 10.44 -1.41 -3.13
N ASP A 141 9.45 -0.51 -3.19
CA ASP A 141 9.46 0.72 -2.40
C ASP A 141 9.51 0.41 -0.90
N TYR A 142 8.66 -0.50 -0.42
CA TYR A 142 8.68 -0.93 0.97
C TYR A 142 10.03 -1.55 1.36
N LEU A 143 10.57 -2.48 0.57
CA LEU A 143 11.85 -3.14 0.84
C LEU A 143 13.00 -2.13 0.86
N ASN A 144 13.01 -1.15 -0.03
CA ASN A 144 14.01 -0.08 -0.04
C ASN A 144 13.96 0.79 1.24
N ARG A 145 12.76 1.03 1.78
CA ARG A 145 12.58 1.82 3.02
C ARG A 145 13.06 1.11 4.29
N ILE A 146 13.04 -0.22 4.31
CA ILE A 146 13.46 -1.01 5.48
C ILE A 146 14.95 -1.36 5.46
N GLN A 147 15.74 -0.87 4.48
CA GLN A 147 17.17 -1.13 4.45
C GLN A 147 17.88 -0.53 5.66
N VAL A 148 18.80 -1.31 6.27
CA VAL A 148 19.71 -0.78 7.29
C VAL A 148 20.70 0.19 6.65
N LYS A 149 20.98 1.29 7.34
CA LYS A 149 21.92 2.33 6.89
C LYS A 149 23.33 1.96 7.27
#